data_26e307ba92e8f66eebb3e507b976e55c
#
_entry.id   26e307ba92e8f66eebb3e507b976e55c
#
_cell.length_a   1.000
_cell.length_b   1.000
_cell.length_c   1.000
_cell.angle_alpha   90.00
_cell.angle_beta   90.00
_cell.angle_gamma   90.00
#
_symmetry.space_group_name_H-M   'P 1'
#
loop_
_entity.id
_entity.type
_entity.pdbx_description
1 polymer ?
#
loop_
_entity_poly.entity_id
_entity_poly.type
_entity_poly.pdbx_seq_one_letter_code
_entity_poly.pdbx_strand_id
1 'polypeptide(L)'
;MDPALSDPQVRISSYLASIDALIAQGGSATDAFTKIRTGWKAANTDPTAAELEANILKAISTGDAGKVEQAMLAAQLAKADRGQIRGRIARGVLPALRAAYQATSADNYAGIAKRYDEAAGRLTKCAAEVDITLDADKVVALDAKQRTAWMDAGAIAKEVDRLLAVLLEAAALAGIPDTDSNLGTRIALATDPGSAHRRRVFEAWQSKG
;
A
#
# COMPACT_ATOMS: atom_id res chain seq x y z
N MET A 1 18.72 -15.26 -1.13
CA MET A 1 18.22 -13.93 -1.56
C MET A 1 17.51 -14.14 -2.88
N ASP A 2 16.20 -13.91 -2.94
CA ASP A 2 15.39 -14.16 -4.13
C ASP A 2 15.84 -13.20 -5.26
N PRO A 3 16.29 -13.69 -6.43
CA PRO A 3 16.74 -12.85 -7.53
C PRO A 3 15.65 -11.92 -8.08
N ALA A 4 14.38 -12.26 -7.91
CA ALA A 4 13.26 -11.39 -8.27
C ALA A 4 13.22 -10.10 -7.44
N LEU A 5 13.67 -10.12 -6.18
CA LEU A 5 13.74 -8.94 -5.30
C LEU A 5 14.93 -8.01 -5.64
N SER A 6 15.85 -8.44 -6.50
CA SER A 6 16.96 -7.61 -6.97
C SER A 6 16.60 -6.74 -8.18
N ASP A 7 15.51 -7.05 -8.90
CA ASP A 7 15.07 -6.27 -10.05
C ASP A 7 14.52 -4.90 -9.61
N PRO A 8 15.13 -3.78 -10.06
CA PRO A 8 14.68 -2.46 -9.72
C PRO A 8 13.23 -2.15 -10.13
N GLN A 9 12.73 -2.75 -11.20
CA GLN A 9 11.35 -2.56 -11.68
C GLN A 9 10.35 -3.20 -10.73
N VAL A 10 10.63 -4.43 -10.27
CA VAL A 10 9.81 -5.13 -9.27
C VAL A 10 9.75 -4.32 -7.97
N ARG A 11 10.87 -3.77 -7.53
CA ARG A 11 10.94 -2.93 -6.33
C ARG A 11 10.11 -1.66 -6.45
N ILE A 12 10.11 -0.99 -7.61
CA ILE A 12 9.25 0.19 -7.84
C ILE A 12 7.78 -0.22 -7.83
N SER A 13 7.42 -1.31 -8.52
CA SER A 13 6.04 -1.79 -8.58
C SER A 13 5.51 -2.13 -7.19
N SER A 14 6.28 -2.86 -6.37
CA SER A 14 5.96 -3.12 -4.98
C SER A 14 5.79 -1.83 -4.17
N TYR A 15 6.73 -0.90 -4.28
CA TYR A 15 6.68 0.37 -3.56
C TYR A 15 5.43 1.19 -3.93
N LEU A 16 5.08 1.25 -5.23
CA LEU A 16 3.87 1.94 -5.68
C LEU A 16 2.60 1.25 -5.18
N ALA A 17 2.56 -0.09 -5.16
CA ALA A 17 1.43 -0.84 -4.65
C ALA A 17 1.19 -0.56 -3.15
N SER A 18 2.25 -0.47 -2.34
CA SER A 18 2.16 -0.11 -0.93
C SER A 18 1.55 1.28 -0.73
N ILE A 19 1.98 2.26 -1.53
CA ILE A 19 1.42 3.62 -1.44
C ILE A 19 -0.03 3.66 -1.94
N ASP A 20 -0.36 2.91 -2.99
CA ASP A 20 -1.75 2.81 -3.47
C ASP A 20 -2.68 2.20 -2.40
N ALA A 21 -2.21 1.20 -1.67
CA ALA A 21 -2.96 0.63 -0.55
C ALA A 21 -3.21 1.66 0.57
N LEU A 22 -2.20 2.49 0.87
CA LEU A 22 -2.35 3.59 1.84
C LEU A 22 -3.33 4.66 1.36
N ILE A 23 -3.25 5.08 0.11
CA ILE A 23 -4.16 6.08 -0.49
C ILE A 23 -5.60 5.55 -0.47
N ALA A 24 -5.81 4.26 -0.79
CA ALA A 24 -7.13 3.61 -0.71
C ALA A 24 -7.71 3.61 0.72
N GLN A 25 -6.86 3.76 1.74
CA GLN A 25 -7.25 3.91 3.14
C GLN A 25 -7.23 5.36 3.62
N GLY A 26 -7.30 6.34 2.72
CA GLY A 26 -7.38 7.77 3.05
C GLY A 26 -6.04 8.45 3.28
N GLY A 27 -4.93 7.78 2.97
CA GLY A 27 -3.62 8.43 2.90
C GLY A 27 -3.50 9.36 1.69
N SER A 28 -2.41 10.10 1.61
CA SER A 28 -2.12 11.06 0.55
C SER A 28 -0.72 10.88 -0.03
N ALA A 29 -0.51 11.42 -1.20
CA ALA A 29 0.80 11.56 -1.81
C ALA A 29 0.99 12.98 -2.33
N THR A 30 2.23 13.46 -2.38
CA THR A 30 2.54 14.79 -2.90
C THR A 30 2.34 14.88 -4.41
N ASP A 31 2.16 16.11 -4.92
CA ASP A 31 2.14 16.36 -6.37
C ASP A 31 3.45 15.92 -7.04
N ALA A 32 4.59 16.12 -6.35
CA ALA A 32 5.90 15.67 -6.82
C ALA A 32 5.95 14.15 -7.00
N PHE A 33 5.43 13.40 -6.03
CA PHE A 33 5.29 11.94 -6.13
C PHE A 33 4.43 11.53 -7.32
N THR A 34 3.27 12.17 -7.47
CA THR A 34 2.32 11.89 -8.56
C THR A 34 2.93 12.16 -9.93
N LYS A 35 3.68 13.24 -10.08
CA LYS A 35 4.41 13.56 -11.33
C LYS A 35 5.46 12.51 -11.67
N ILE A 36 6.30 12.10 -10.69
CA ILE A 36 7.33 11.06 -10.89
C ILE A 36 6.67 9.73 -11.25
N ARG A 37 5.61 9.33 -10.55
CA ARG A 37 4.83 8.12 -10.83
C ARG A 37 4.26 8.12 -12.26
N THR A 38 3.67 9.23 -12.68
CA THR A 38 3.11 9.37 -14.04
C THR A 38 4.20 9.28 -15.10
N GLY A 39 5.32 9.96 -14.89
CA GLY A 39 6.48 9.87 -15.78
C GLY A 39 7.05 8.46 -15.87
N TRP A 40 7.17 7.77 -14.73
CA TRP A 40 7.60 6.37 -14.68
C TRP A 40 6.66 5.44 -15.43
N LYS A 41 5.34 5.59 -15.24
CA LYS A 41 4.34 4.80 -15.96
C LYS A 41 4.44 5.00 -17.47
N ALA A 42 4.58 6.25 -17.92
CA ALA A 42 4.76 6.58 -19.32
C ALA A 42 6.05 5.96 -19.90
N ALA A 43 7.18 6.04 -19.19
CA ALA A 43 8.45 5.46 -19.60
C ALA A 43 8.43 3.92 -19.63
N ASN A 44 7.54 3.30 -18.87
CA ASN A 44 7.39 1.84 -18.77
C ASN A 44 6.33 1.26 -19.72
N THR A 45 5.57 2.11 -20.40
CA THR A 45 4.61 1.70 -21.42
C THR A 45 5.33 1.57 -22.76
N ASP A 46 5.19 0.41 -23.41
CA ASP A 46 5.71 0.22 -24.77
C ASP A 46 4.69 0.74 -25.78
N PRO A 47 5.02 1.75 -26.59
CA PRO A 47 4.16 2.14 -27.68
C PRO A 47 4.13 1.01 -28.71
N THR A 48 2.96 0.71 -29.22
CA THR A 48 2.78 -0.23 -30.33
C THR A 48 3.37 0.33 -31.61
N ALA A 49 3.66 -0.53 -32.58
CA ALA A 49 4.13 -0.09 -33.90
C ALA A 49 3.15 0.91 -34.56
N ALA A 50 1.85 0.67 -34.42
CA ALA A 50 0.81 1.56 -34.94
C ALA A 50 0.81 2.93 -34.26
N GLU A 51 1.03 3.01 -32.95
CA GLU A 51 1.16 4.28 -32.22
C GLU A 51 2.40 5.06 -32.65
N LEU A 52 3.53 4.36 -32.88
CA LEU A 52 4.76 4.99 -33.37
C LEU A 52 4.58 5.58 -34.77
N GLU A 53 3.93 4.83 -35.68
CA GLU A 53 3.61 5.30 -37.03
C GLU A 53 2.66 6.49 -36.97
N ALA A 54 1.59 6.42 -36.18
CA ALA A 54 0.64 7.54 -36.03
C ALA A 54 1.32 8.79 -35.47
N ASN A 55 2.24 8.65 -34.51
CA ASN A 55 3.01 9.78 -33.97
C ASN A 55 3.93 10.42 -35.02
N ILE A 56 4.58 9.62 -35.87
CA ILE A 56 5.40 10.13 -36.97
C ILE A 56 4.52 10.89 -37.99
N LEU A 57 3.40 10.30 -38.41
CA LEU A 57 2.47 10.95 -39.35
C LEU A 57 1.91 12.28 -38.80
N LYS A 58 1.55 12.26 -37.50
CA LYS A 58 1.11 13.48 -36.81
C LYS A 58 2.22 14.52 -36.73
N ALA A 59 3.46 14.16 -36.47
CA ALA A 59 4.58 15.10 -36.49
C ALA A 59 4.81 15.69 -37.85
N ILE A 60 4.76 14.89 -38.94
CA ILE A 60 4.88 15.33 -40.31
C ILE A 60 3.78 16.33 -40.64
N SER A 61 2.53 16.09 -40.22
CA SER A 61 1.41 16.99 -40.51
C SER A 61 1.54 18.36 -39.84
N THR A 62 2.37 18.51 -38.81
CA THR A 62 2.64 19.81 -38.18
C THR A 62 3.63 20.67 -38.98
N GLY A 63 4.38 20.08 -39.92
CA GLY A 63 5.48 20.77 -40.63
C GLY A 63 6.69 21.13 -39.75
N ASP A 64 6.72 20.68 -38.52
CA ASP A 64 7.79 20.94 -37.53
C ASP A 64 8.86 19.86 -37.60
N ALA A 65 10.00 20.18 -38.18
CA ALA A 65 11.12 19.26 -38.38
C ALA A 65 11.62 18.68 -37.05
N GLY A 66 11.63 19.47 -35.97
CA GLY A 66 12.06 18.99 -34.64
C GLY A 66 11.12 17.91 -34.06
N LYS A 67 9.82 18.07 -34.27
CA LYS A 67 8.85 17.05 -33.88
C LYS A 67 8.98 15.75 -34.68
N VAL A 68 9.25 15.89 -36.00
CA VAL A 68 9.50 14.72 -36.85
C VAL A 68 10.73 13.97 -36.40
N GLU A 69 11.84 14.69 -36.14
CA GLU A 69 13.08 14.07 -35.63
C GLU A 69 12.85 13.37 -34.30
N GLN A 70 12.16 13.99 -33.34
CA GLN A 70 11.81 13.39 -32.05
C GLN A 70 10.97 12.12 -32.21
N ALA A 71 9.97 12.13 -33.11
CA ALA A 71 9.12 10.97 -33.34
C ALA A 71 9.89 9.81 -33.98
N MET A 72 10.79 10.11 -34.93
CA MET A 72 11.66 9.11 -35.55
C MET A 72 12.67 8.54 -34.56
N LEU A 73 13.30 9.37 -33.72
CA LEU A 73 14.19 8.94 -32.66
C LEU A 73 13.46 8.03 -31.64
N ALA A 74 12.24 8.39 -31.26
CA ALA A 74 11.41 7.56 -30.39
C ALA A 74 11.13 6.18 -31.02
N ALA A 75 10.86 6.12 -32.33
CA ALA A 75 10.66 4.87 -33.05
C ALA A 75 11.94 4.01 -33.13
N GLN A 76 13.10 4.65 -33.29
CA GLN A 76 14.40 3.96 -33.27
C GLN A 76 14.71 3.40 -31.88
N LEU A 77 14.52 4.20 -30.83
CA LEU A 77 14.70 3.78 -29.43
C LEU A 77 13.72 2.67 -29.04
N ALA A 78 12.55 2.62 -29.68
CA ALA A 78 11.61 1.53 -29.46
C ALA A 78 12.13 0.16 -29.92
N LYS A 79 13.08 0.12 -30.85
CA LYS A 79 13.73 -1.10 -31.34
C LYS A 79 14.98 -1.48 -30.54
N ALA A 80 15.51 -0.57 -29.72
CA ALA A 80 16.69 -0.81 -28.88
C ALA A 80 16.36 -1.70 -27.68
N ASP A 81 17.40 -2.27 -27.04
CA ASP A 81 17.23 -3.03 -25.80
C ASP A 81 16.77 -2.10 -24.65
N ARG A 82 15.46 -1.99 -24.51
CA ARG A 82 14.82 -1.14 -23.50
C ARG A 82 15.02 -1.66 -22.08
N GLY A 83 15.30 -2.96 -21.92
CA GLY A 83 15.45 -3.57 -20.59
C GLY A 83 16.60 -2.91 -19.82
N GLN A 84 17.76 -2.73 -20.46
CA GLN A 84 18.90 -2.08 -19.82
C GLN A 84 18.66 -0.59 -19.50
N ILE A 85 18.02 0.13 -20.43
CA ILE A 85 17.69 1.56 -20.24
C ILE A 85 16.71 1.72 -19.08
N ARG A 86 15.63 0.91 -19.05
CA ARG A 86 14.66 0.90 -17.96
C ARG A 86 15.29 0.55 -16.62
N GLY A 87 16.18 -0.43 -16.60
CA GLY A 87 16.89 -0.79 -15.37
C GLY A 87 17.78 0.33 -14.84
N ARG A 88 18.40 1.14 -15.71
CA ARG A 88 19.17 2.34 -15.30
C ARG A 88 18.26 3.43 -14.76
N ILE A 89 17.16 3.73 -15.47
CA ILE A 89 16.17 4.73 -15.04
C ILE A 89 15.55 4.30 -13.70
N ALA A 90 15.17 3.03 -13.54
CA ALA A 90 14.57 2.51 -12.32
C ALA A 90 15.44 2.74 -11.08
N ARG A 91 16.78 2.63 -11.22
CA ARG A 91 17.71 2.92 -10.10
C ARG A 91 17.63 4.35 -9.59
N GLY A 92 17.31 5.31 -10.47
CA GLY A 92 17.13 6.71 -10.09
C GLY A 92 15.70 7.04 -9.64
N VAL A 93 14.70 6.38 -10.22
CA VAL A 93 13.29 6.64 -9.95
C VAL A 93 12.88 6.24 -8.54
N LEU A 94 13.31 5.08 -8.03
CA LEU A 94 12.94 4.62 -6.70
C LEU A 94 13.37 5.57 -5.58
N PRO A 95 14.63 6.05 -5.53
CA PRO A 95 15.03 7.08 -4.57
C PRO A 95 14.23 8.37 -4.69
N ALA A 96 13.93 8.82 -5.92
CA ALA A 96 13.14 10.03 -6.14
C ALA A 96 11.68 9.88 -5.66
N LEU A 97 11.05 8.73 -5.90
CA LEU A 97 9.72 8.42 -5.37
C LEU A 97 9.72 8.42 -3.83
N ARG A 98 10.73 7.80 -3.21
CA ARG A 98 10.88 7.78 -1.74
C ARG A 98 11.02 9.18 -1.17
N ALA A 99 11.91 9.98 -1.74
CA ALA A 99 12.12 11.36 -1.30
C ALA A 99 10.84 12.20 -1.44
N ALA A 100 10.12 12.05 -2.56
CA ALA A 100 8.87 12.78 -2.78
C ALA A 100 7.73 12.34 -1.85
N TYR A 101 7.70 11.06 -1.44
CA TYR A 101 6.68 10.53 -0.51
C TYR A 101 6.99 10.90 0.95
N GLN A 102 8.25 11.10 1.31
CA GLN A 102 8.69 11.32 2.70
C GLN A 102 7.94 12.48 3.38
N ALA A 103 7.56 13.51 2.61
CA ALA A 103 6.83 14.67 3.15
C ALA A 103 5.43 14.35 3.70
N THR A 104 4.81 13.25 3.25
CA THR A 104 3.47 12.83 3.71
C THR A 104 3.50 11.54 4.54
N SER A 105 4.65 10.91 4.68
CA SER A 105 4.77 9.57 5.29
C SER A 105 4.34 9.54 6.76
N ALA A 106 4.74 10.55 7.54
CA ALA A 106 4.41 10.65 8.97
C ALA A 106 2.90 10.89 9.18
N ASP A 107 2.31 11.79 8.38
CA ASP A 107 0.87 12.11 8.46
C ASP A 107 0.03 10.90 8.03
N ASN A 108 0.46 10.19 6.99
CA ASN A 108 -0.20 8.96 6.57
C ASN A 108 -0.16 7.89 7.66
N TYR A 109 1.00 7.68 8.29
CA TYR A 109 1.11 6.75 9.41
C TYR A 109 0.17 7.14 10.56
N ALA A 110 0.19 8.41 10.99
CA ALA A 110 -0.66 8.89 12.07
C ALA A 110 -2.16 8.74 11.75
N GLY A 111 -2.56 9.04 10.51
CA GLY A 111 -3.92 8.88 10.04
C GLY A 111 -4.41 7.43 10.06
N ILE A 112 -3.58 6.49 9.61
CA ILE A 112 -3.90 5.05 9.64
C ILE A 112 -3.90 4.53 11.08
N ALA A 113 -2.94 4.92 11.92
CA ALA A 113 -2.88 4.54 13.33
C ALA A 113 -4.17 4.94 14.07
N LYS A 114 -4.63 6.19 13.88
CA LYS A 114 -5.89 6.66 14.45
C LYS A 114 -7.09 5.80 14.04
N ARG A 115 -7.21 5.47 12.76
CA ARG A 115 -8.31 4.62 12.27
C ARG A 115 -8.24 3.20 12.82
N TYR A 116 -7.03 2.65 12.95
CA TYR A 116 -6.81 1.36 13.59
C TYR A 116 -7.27 1.38 15.06
N ASP A 117 -6.89 2.41 15.81
CA ASP A 117 -7.27 2.56 17.22
C ASP A 117 -8.79 2.73 17.38
N GLU A 118 -9.44 3.48 16.50
CA GLU A 118 -10.90 3.61 16.47
C GLU A 118 -11.61 2.27 16.21
N ALA A 119 -11.12 1.48 15.25
CA ALA A 119 -11.66 0.16 14.95
C ALA A 119 -11.40 -0.83 16.11
N ALA A 120 -10.19 -0.86 16.65
CA ALA A 120 -9.85 -1.66 17.83
C ALA A 120 -10.69 -1.30 19.05
N GLY A 121 -10.95 -0.01 19.27
CA GLY A 121 -11.83 0.46 20.34
C GLY A 121 -13.28 0.00 20.16
N ARG A 122 -13.80 -0.05 18.94
CA ARG A 122 -15.13 -0.62 18.64
C ARG A 122 -15.16 -2.13 18.94
N LEU A 123 -14.14 -2.88 18.52
CA LEU A 123 -14.02 -4.32 18.81
C LEU A 123 -13.97 -4.59 20.32
N THR A 124 -13.22 -3.78 21.05
CA THR A 124 -13.15 -3.86 22.53
C THR A 124 -14.52 -3.66 23.19
N LYS A 125 -15.33 -2.73 22.67
CA LYS A 125 -16.70 -2.52 23.17
C LYS A 125 -17.58 -3.75 22.91
N CYS A 126 -17.53 -4.35 21.74
CA CYS A 126 -18.25 -5.59 21.45
C CYS A 126 -17.82 -6.71 22.42
N ALA A 127 -16.52 -6.87 22.65
CA ALA A 127 -16.00 -7.88 23.53
C ALA A 127 -16.31 -7.63 25.04
N ALA A 128 -16.63 -6.40 25.40
CA ALA A 128 -17.13 -6.09 26.76
C ALA A 128 -18.60 -6.50 26.95
N GLU A 129 -19.39 -6.52 25.88
CA GLU A 129 -20.80 -6.91 25.94
C GLU A 129 -21.03 -8.41 25.83
N VAL A 130 -20.15 -9.13 25.12
CA VAL A 130 -20.30 -10.57 24.86
C VAL A 130 -18.93 -11.22 24.63
N ASP A 131 -18.82 -12.50 24.92
CA ASP A 131 -17.66 -13.29 24.47
C ASP A 131 -17.73 -13.47 22.95
N ILE A 132 -16.91 -12.71 22.23
CA ILE A 132 -16.87 -12.71 20.77
C ILE A 132 -16.31 -13.99 20.16
N THR A 133 -15.78 -14.92 20.99
CA THR A 133 -15.26 -16.23 20.56
C THR A 133 -16.29 -17.35 20.62
N LEU A 134 -17.53 -17.05 21.04
CA LEU A 134 -18.61 -18.03 21.10
C LEU A 134 -18.92 -18.62 19.72
N ASP A 135 -19.23 -19.92 19.72
CA ASP A 135 -19.74 -20.60 18.54
C ASP A 135 -21.17 -20.13 18.21
N ALA A 136 -21.54 -20.16 16.92
CA ALA A 136 -22.80 -19.63 16.42
C ALA A 136 -24.05 -20.27 17.07
N ASP A 137 -23.98 -21.54 17.46
CA ASP A 137 -25.05 -22.26 18.15
C ASP A 137 -25.31 -21.72 19.56
N LYS A 138 -24.28 -21.23 20.25
CA LYS A 138 -24.39 -20.61 21.58
C LYS A 138 -24.94 -19.20 21.52
N VAL A 139 -24.78 -18.51 20.38
CA VAL A 139 -25.25 -17.14 20.18
C VAL A 139 -26.78 -17.05 20.21
N VAL A 140 -27.48 -18.13 19.87
CA VAL A 140 -28.96 -18.18 19.89
C VAL A 140 -29.53 -17.93 21.30
N ALA A 141 -28.79 -18.33 22.36
CA ALA A 141 -29.19 -18.15 23.75
C ALA A 141 -28.93 -16.74 24.31
N LEU A 142 -28.20 -15.90 23.59
CA LEU A 142 -27.87 -14.54 23.99
C LEU A 142 -29.08 -13.61 23.88
N ASP A 143 -29.09 -12.52 24.64
CA ASP A 143 -30.05 -11.44 24.45
C ASP A 143 -29.81 -10.69 23.12
N ALA A 144 -30.78 -9.82 22.74
CA ALA A 144 -30.73 -9.10 21.47
C ALA A 144 -29.49 -8.18 21.36
N LYS A 145 -29.09 -7.53 22.45
CA LYS A 145 -27.94 -6.62 22.51
C LYS A 145 -26.63 -7.39 22.31
N GLN A 146 -26.48 -8.50 23.04
CA GLN A 146 -25.31 -9.37 22.95
C GLN A 146 -25.18 -10.01 21.57
N ARG A 147 -26.30 -10.45 20.96
CA ARG A 147 -26.28 -10.98 19.58
C ARG A 147 -25.81 -9.94 18.58
N THR A 148 -26.30 -8.71 18.68
CA THR A 148 -25.85 -7.60 17.80
C THR A 148 -24.36 -7.37 17.97
N ALA A 149 -23.85 -7.27 19.22
CA ALA A 149 -22.44 -7.07 19.50
C ALA A 149 -21.58 -8.22 18.94
N TRP A 150 -22.04 -9.47 19.04
CA TRP A 150 -21.33 -10.62 18.47
C TRP A 150 -21.27 -10.57 16.93
N MET A 151 -22.38 -10.22 16.27
CA MET A 151 -22.43 -10.09 14.80
C MET A 151 -21.52 -8.95 14.31
N ASP A 152 -21.58 -7.79 14.98
CA ASP A 152 -20.75 -6.63 14.62
C ASP A 152 -19.25 -6.92 14.83
N ALA A 153 -18.90 -7.67 15.88
CA ALA A 153 -17.51 -8.02 16.19
C ALA A 153 -16.81 -8.71 15.00
N GLY A 154 -17.49 -9.60 14.27
CA GLY A 154 -16.93 -10.29 13.13
C GLY A 154 -16.57 -9.36 11.96
N ALA A 155 -17.39 -8.35 11.69
CA ALA A 155 -17.11 -7.34 10.67
C ALA A 155 -15.98 -6.39 11.10
N ILE A 156 -16.02 -5.96 12.37
CA ILE A 156 -15.01 -5.05 12.93
C ILE A 156 -13.64 -5.75 13.02
N ALA A 157 -13.58 -7.03 13.38
CA ALA A 157 -12.33 -7.80 13.41
C ALA A 157 -11.65 -7.82 12.03
N LYS A 158 -12.41 -8.08 10.96
CA LYS A 158 -11.89 -8.02 9.58
C LYS A 158 -11.36 -6.61 9.20
N GLU A 159 -12.01 -5.56 9.69
CA GLU A 159 -11.55 -4.19 9.49
C GLU A 159 -10.24 -3.94 10.24
N VAL A 160 -10.13 -4.40 11.50
CA VAL A 160 -8.90 -4.30 12.31
C VAL A 160 -7.75 -5.02 11.63
N ASP A 161 -7.94 -6.25 11.16
CA ASP A 161 -6.91 -7.02 10.45
C ASP A 161 -6.42 -6.30 9.19
N ARG A 162 -7.34 -5.77 8.40
CA ARG A 162 -7.01 -5.00 7.21
C ARG A 162 -6.24 -3.73 7.54
N LEU A 163 -6.69 -2.98 8.55
CA LEU A 163 -6.01 -1.74 8.99
C LEU A 163 -4.64 -2.03 9.60
N LEU A 164 -4.47 -3.15 10.30
CA LEU A 164 -3.18 -3.58 10.83
C LEU A 164 -2.16 -3.80 9.71
N ALA A 165 -2.54 -4.52 8.66
CA ALA A 165 -1.66 -4.76 7.51
C ALA A 165 -1.20 -3.44 6.87
N VAL A 166 -2.12 -2.49 6.68
CA VAL A 166 -1.81 -1.17 6.12
C VAL A 166 -1.00 -0.31 7.09
N LEU A 167 -1.24 -0.40 8.40
CA LEU A 167 -0.47 0.30 9.43
C LEU A 167 1.00 -0.14 9.44
N LEU A 168 1.24 -1.44 9.33
CA LEU A 168 2.60 -1.98 9.26
C LEU A 168 3.35 -1.48 8.02
N GLU A 169 2.66 -1.42 6.88
CA GLU A 169 3.22 -0.87 5.65
C GLU A 169 3.49 0.64 5.77
N ALA A 170 2.56 1.40 6.38
CA ALA A 170 2.72 2.82 6.64
C ALA A 170 3.92 3.10 7.57
N ALA A 171 4.12 2.28 8.59
CA ALA A 171 5.26 2.37 9.50
C ALA A 171 6.58 2.15 8.76
N ALA A 172 6.65 1.11 7.91
CA ALA A 172 7.83 0.82 7.09
C ALA A 172 8.16 1.98 6.13
N LEU A 173 7.13 2.55 5.49
CA LEU A 173 7.28 3.69 4.58
C LEU A 173 7.64 5.00 5.30
N ALA A 174 7.22 5.16 6.56
CA ALA A 174 7.63 6.28 7.41
C ALA A 174 9.05 6.12 8.00
N GLY A 175 9.70 4.98 7.73
CA GLY A 175 11.05 4.70 8.27
C GLY A 175 11.04 4.39 9.76
N ILE A 176 9.89 4.00 10.33
CA ILE A 176 9.81 3.54 11.71
C ILE A 176 10.51 2.18 11.75
N PRO A 177 11.62 2.06 12.52
CA PRO A 177 12.41 0.84 12.54
C PRO A 177 11.57 -0.33 13.06
N ASP A 178 11.66 -1.45 12.35
CA ASP A 178 11.19 -2.73 12.83
C ASP A 178 12.17 -3.22 13.90
N THR A 179 11.92 -2.86 15.15
CA THR A 179 12.81 -3.17 16.26
C THR A 179 12.80 -4.64 16.63
N ASP A 180 11.76 -5.38 16.21
CA ASP A 180 11.68 -6.84 16.40
C ASP A 180 10.91 -7.45 15.23
N SER A 181 11.46 -8.52 14.66
CA SER A 181 10.82 -9.33 13.61
C SER A 181 9.53 -10.02 14.10
N ASN A 182 9.07 -9.71 15.30
CA ASN A 182 7.92 -10.32 15.93
C ASN A 182 6.68 -9.42 15.75
N LEU A 183 5.69 -9.93 15.03
CA LEU A 183 4.40 -9.27 14.81
C LEU A 183 3.72 -8.86 16.14
N GLY A 184 4.00 -9.61 17.23
CA GLY A 184 3.54 -9.29 18.57
C GLY A 184 4.03 -7.95 19.11
N THR A 185 5.29 -7.63 18.88
CA THR A 185 5.87 -6.35 19.30
C THR A 185 5.28 -5.20 18.50
N ARG A 186 5.00 -5.40 17.20
CA ARG A 186 4.35 -4.41 16.33
C ARG A 186 2.93 -4.09 16.81
N ILE A 187 2.16 -5.10 17.20
CA ILE A 187 0.82 -4.94 17.78
C ILE A 187 0.90 -4.24 19.15
N ALA A 188 1.89 -4.57 19.98
CA ALA A 188 2.09 -3.92 21.27
C ALA A 188 2.45 -2.44 21.14
N LEU A 189 3.17 -2.04 20.10
CA LEU A 189 3.48 -0.63 19.82
C LEU A 189 2.27 0.14 19.27
N ALA A 190 1.36 -0.54 18.56
CA ALA A 190 0.14 0.05 18.04
C ALA A 190 -1.00 0.10 19.06
N THR A 191 -0.88 -0.64 20.19
CA THR A 191 -1.90 -0.71 21.24
C THR A 191 -1.30 -0.34 22.58
N ASP A 192 -2.02 0.45 23.40
CA ASP A 192 -1.64 0.74 24.78
C ASP A 192 -1.43 -0.56 25.57
N PRO A 193 -0.23 -0.83 26.10
CA PRO A 193 0.08 -2.10 26.79
C PRO A 193 -0.71 -2.34 28.09
N GLY A 194 -1.48 -1.34 28.56
CA GLY A 194 -2.20 -1.39 29.84
C GLY A 194 -3.49 -2.22 29.86
N SER A 195 -4.03 -2.69 28.72
CA SER A 195 -5.31 -3.41 28.73
C SER A 195 -5.12 -4.93 28.61
N ALA A 196 -5.40 -5.65 29.70
CA ALA A 196 -5.41 -7.12 29.75
C ALA A 196 -6.33 -7.76 28.68
N HIS A 197 -7.28 -7.02 28.15
CA HIS A 197 -8.23 -7.47 27.15
C HIS A 197 -7.59 -7.55 25.74
N ARG A 198 -6.73 -6.60 25.38
CA ARG A 198 -5.98 -6.59 24.11
C ARG A 198 -5.02 -7.78 24.02
N ARG A 199 -4.46 -8.20 25.15
CA ARG A 199 -3.63 -9.39 25.26
C ARG A 199 -4.40 -10.68 24.92
N ARG A 200 -5.66 -10.82 25.36
CA ARG A 200 -6.51 -11.97 25.04
C ARG A 200 -6.89 -12.04 23.56
N VAL A 201 -7.19 -10.91 22.92
CA VAL A 201 -7.44 -10.84 21.47
C VAL A 201 -6.21 -11.28 20.69
N PHE A 202 -5.04 -10.86 21.12
CA PHE A 202 -3.76 -11.26 20.54
C PHE A 202 -3.46 -12.77 20.74
N GLU A 203 -3.66 -13.27 21.94
CA GLU A 203 -3.47 -14.71 22.27
C GLU A 203 -4.45 -15.60 21.48
N ALA A 204 -5.71 -15.17 21.33
CA ALA A 204 -6.71 -15.86 20.51
C ALA A 204 -6.35 -15.84 19.00
N TRP A 205 -5.74 -14.77 18.53
CA TRP A 205 -5.27 -14.66 17.14
C TRP A 205 -4.06 -15.57 16.89
N GLN A 206 -3.08 -15.61 17.80
CA GLN A 206 -1.92 -16.51 17.71
C GLN A 206 -2.29 -18.00 17.76
N SER A 207 -3.36 -18.36 18.45
CA SER A 207 -3.77 -19.78 18.59
C SER A 207 -4.51 -20.33 17.35
N LYS A 208 -4.88 -19.48 16.40
CA LYS A 208 -5.62 -19.84 15.15
C LYS A 208 -4.77 -19.77 13.88
N GLY A 209 -3.50 -19.37 13.96
CA GLY A 209 -2.53 -19.38 12.86
C GLY A 209 -1.59 -20.56 12.98
#